data_23279a371a177197b46071e54d150bbc
#
_entry.id   23279a371a177197b46071e54d150bbc
#
_cell.length_a   1.000
_cell.length_b   1.000
_cell.length_c   1.000
_cell.angle_alpha   90.00
_cell.angle_beta   90.00
_cell.angle_gamma   90.00
#
_symmetry.space_group_name_H-M   'P 1'
#
loop_
_entity.id
_entity.type
_entity.pdbx_description
1 polymer ?
#
loop_
_entity_poly.entity_id
_entity_poly.type
_entity_poly.pdbx_seq_one_letter_code
_entity_poly.pdbx_strand_id
1 'polypeptide(L)'
;MATLKNTTINDTGHITMPSGTTAERPSSPVNGMVRYNTSFSRYEIYQAGAWKFIAVNTPPLPPFNPGQQAFTSAGSYTWTAPAGVDLVSVVAVGAGGGGQDGWANPGGSGGGLAWRNNITVEPGTSYTVQVGSGGGNGQNGTNSFFISEGTVVGYGGGSAAGQTGGPNNNGRGGGFAFGGSPLGGGGAGGNTTDWGGGGGAGGYTGRGGNINESGTSIGGGGGSGGSQYSSTHGTGGGGGVGLQGQGPSGNGHYTPWNGTGSPGGGGNGGSGGSRGNWGQNPWSSTGAPQQSNNIYGGAFGGGGGGPGTSWPSSSGDGARGGVRVIWGTQTSPGSPLTRAFPGTNTGDM
;
A
#
# COMPACT_ATOMS: atom_id res chain seq x y z
N MET A 1 -57.41 -18.16 13.29
CA MET A 1 -56.65 -17.33 12.37
C MET A 1 -57.26 -15.94 12.43
N ALA A 2 -56.47 -14.91 12.81
CA ALA A 2 -56.96 -13.54 12.77
C ALA A 2 -56.88 -13.03 11.32
N THR A 3 -57.96 -12.52 10.79
CA THR A 3 -57.99 -11.93 9.43
C THR A 3 -58.06 -10.43 9.59
N LEU A 4 -57.03 -9.74 9.14
CA LEU A 4 -57.03 -8.27 9.02
C LEU A 4 -57.75 -7.89 7.72
N LYS A 5 -58.84 -7.14 7.83
CA LYS A 5 -59.61 -6.68 6.66
C LYS A 5 -59.63 -5.16 6.67
N ASN A 6 -59.21 -4.55 5.57
CA ASN A 6 -59.14 -3.08 5.41
C ASN A 6 -58.28 -2.38 6.48
N THR A 7 -57.14 -2.97 6.83
CA THR A 7 -56.28 -2.44 7.86
C THR A 7 -55.16 -1.61 7.21
N THR A 8 -55.04 -0.35 7.61
CA THR A 8 -53.88 0.48 7.30
C THR A 8 -52.90 0.38 8.46
N ILE A 9 -51.66 -0.02 8.19
CA ILE A 9 -50.59 -0.02 9.18
C ILE A 9 -49.90 1.37 9.04
N ASN A 10 -50.14 2.24 10.01
CA ASN A 10 -49.55 3.57 10.05
C ASN A 10 -48.58 3.63 11.24
N ASP A 11 -47.43 3.02 11.06
CA ASP A 11 -46.37 2.95 12.07
C ASP A 11 -45.03 3.20 11.40
N THR A 12 -44.09 3.80 12.13
CA THR A 12 -42.69 3.98 11.71
C THR A 12 -41.86 2.71 11.90
N GLY A 13 -42.42 1.65 12.44
CA GLY A 13 -41.81 0.34 12.67
C GLY A 13 -41.69 -0.51 11.40
N HIS A 14 -41.61 -1.81 11.59
CA HIS A 14 -41.47 -2.78 10.51
C HIS A 14 -42.50 -3.93 10.66
N ILE A 15 -42.82 -4.56 9.54
CA ILE A 15 -43.54 -5.81 9.51
C ILE A 15 -42.56 -6.96 9.30
N THR A 16 -42.48 -7.89 10.23
CA THR A 16 -41.71 -9.11 10.03
C THR A 16 -42.51 -10.09 9.20
N MET A 17 -42.01 -10.44 8.02
CA MET A 17 -42.63 -11.45 7.16
C MET A 17 -42.32 -12.85 7.66
N PRO A 18 -43.23 -13.82 7.48
CA PRO A 18 -42.95 -15.23 7.74
C PRO A 18 -41.67 -15.65 6.99
N SER A 19 -40.80 -16.41 7.64
CA SER A 19 -39.54 -16.87 7.05
C SER A 19 -39.41 -18.39 7.18
N GLY A 20 -38.66 -19.01 6.29
CA GLY A 20 -38.38 -20.43 6.31
C GLY A 20 -37.75 -20.92 5.01
N THR A 21 -37.30 -22.16 5.01
CA THR A 21 -36.68 -22.82 3.86
C THR A 21 -37.66 -23.05 2.71
N THR A 22 -37.18 -23.46 1.55
CA THR A 22 -38.02 -23.86 0.42
C THR A 22 -38.93 -25.04 0.77
N ALA A 23 -38.47 -25.98 1.61
CA ALA A 23 -39.23 -27.15 2.04
C ALA A 23 -40.39 -26.79 3.00
N GLU A 24 -40.29 -25.66 3.69
CA GLU A 24 -41.31 -25.16 4.64
C GLU A 24 -42.34 -24.24 3.99
N ARG A 25 -42.43 -24.25 2.66
CA ARG A 25 -43.52 -23.57 1.96
C ARG A 25 -44.89 -24.19 2.34
N PRO A 26 -45.95 -23.37 2.54
CA PRO A 26 -47.29 -23.89 2.77
C PRO A 26 -47.67 -24.90 1.70
N SER A 27 -48.28 -26.04 2.12
CA SER A 27 -48.71 -27.09 1.21
C SER A 27 -49.93 -26.68 0.36
N SER A 28 -50.68 -25.69 0.81
CA SER A 28 -51.82 -25.10 0.11
C SER A 28 -51.68 -23.58 0.02
N PRO A 29 -50.74 -23.08 -0.82
CA PRO A 29 -50.52 -21.67 -0.89
C PRO A 29 -51.62 -20.97 -1.69
N VAL A 30 -51.93 -19.73 -1.33
CA VAL A 30 -52.90 -18.88 -2.04
C VAL A 30 -52.19 -17.67 -2.65
N ASN A 31 -52.71 -17.18 -3.79
CA ASN A 31 -52.16 -16.02 -4.47
C ASN A 31 -52.07 -14.82 -3.52
N GLY A 32 -50.92 -14.13 -3.54
CA GLY A 32 -50.62 -12.99 -2.68
C GLY A 32 -49.92 -13.34 -1.37
N MET A 33 -49.68 -14.59 -1.06
CA MET A 33 -48.83 -14.96 0.08
C MET A 33 -47.41 -14.48 -0.15
N VAL A 34 -46.85 -13.77 0.83
CA VAL A 34 -45.45 -13.27 0.81
C VAL A 34 -44.70 -13.85 2.01
N ARG A 35 -43.46 -14.29 1.77
CA ARG A 35 -42.57 -14.78 2.81
C ARG A 35 -41.11 -14.55 2.44
N TYR A 36 -40.20 -14.66 3.43
CA TYR A 36 -38.76 -14.69 3.21
C TYR A 36 -38.28 -16.14 3.09
N ASN A 37 -37.68 -16.50 1.96
CA ASN A 37 -37.09 -17.83 1.76
C ASN A 37 -35.63 -17.84 2.18
N THR A 38 -35.31 -18.55 3.27
CA THR A 38 -33.96 -18.61 3.84
C THR A 38 -32.99 -19.46 3.02
N SER A 39 -33.51 -20.41 2.20
CA SER A 39 -32.66 -21.21 1.30
C SER A 39 -32.03 -20.36 0.18
N PHE A 40 -32.68 -19.27 -0.19
CA PHE A 40 -32.23 -18.38 -1.27
C PHE A 40 -31.96 -16.95 -0.80
N SER A 41 -32.16 -16.67 0.49
CA SER A 41 -32.01 -15.31 1.06
C SER A 41 -32.79 -14.24 0.30
N ARG A 42 -34.06 -14.54 -0.08
CA ARG A 42 -34.92 -13.66 -0.90
C ARG A 42 -36.36 -13.70 -0.45
N TYR A 43 -37.06 -12.59 -0.66
CA TYR A 43 -38.51 -12.57 -0.55
C TYR A 43 -39.15 -13.28 -1.75
N GLU A 44 -40.19 -14.02 -1.49
CA GLU A 44 -40.98 -14.70 -2.52
C GLU A 44 -42.48 -14.45 -2.32
N ILE A 45 -43.18 -14.40 -3.44
CA ILE A 45 -44.66 -14.28 -3.48
C ILE A 45 -45.26 -15.48 -4.23
N TYR A 46 -46.34 -16.00 -3.72
CA TYR A 46 -47.11 -16.97 -4.50
C TYR A 46 -48.04 -16.26 -5.45
N GLN A 47 -47.87 -16.48 -6.74
CA GLN A 47 -48.64 -15.82 -7.80
C GLN A 47 -48.80 -16.73 -9.02
N ALA A 48 -50.02 -16.81 -9.54
CA ALA A 48 -50.33 -17.60 -10.73
C ALA A 48 -49.87 -19.08 -10.59
N GLY A 49 -50.15 -19.69 -9.44
CA GLY A 49 -49.88 -21.11 -9.21
C GLY A 49 -48.42 -21.46 -8.86
N ALA A 50 -47.54 -20.47 -8.73
CA ALA A 50 -46.12 -20.69 -8.43
C ALA A 50 -45.53 -19.68 -7.45
N TRP A 51 -44.52 -20.11 -6.69
CA TRP A 51 -43.66 -19.20 -5.92
C TRP A 51 -42.69 -18.51 -6.83
N LYS A 52 -42.71 -17.17 -6.83
CA LYS A 52 -41.83 -16.29 -7.62
C LYS A 52 -41.05 -15.43 -6.65
N PHE A 53 -39.77 -15.18 -6.94
CA PHE A 53 -39.02 -14.21 -6.17
C PHE A 53 -39.50 -12.79 -6.45
N ILE A 54 -39.66 -12.01 -5.40
CA ILE A 54 -39.90 -10.59 -5.54
C ILE A 54 -38.59 -9.96 -6.04
N ALA A 55 -38.63 -9.44 -7.27
CA ALA A 55 -37.53 -8.64 -7.77
C ALA A 55 -37.45 -7.37 -6.91
N VAL A 56 -36.46 -7.23 -6.09
CA VAL A 56 -36.12 -5.93 -5.50
C VAL A 56 -35.56 -5.13 -6.69
N ASN A 57 -36.34 -4.19 -7.18
CA ASN A 57 -35.82 -3.21 -8.10
C ASN A 57 -34.81 -2.36 -7.30
N THR A 58 -33.57 -2.84 -7.19
CA THR A 58 -32.50 -1.94 -6.85
C THR A 58 -32.49 -0.91 -7.97
N PRO A 59 -32.64 0.39 -7.67
CA PRO A 59 -32.45 1.40 -8.70
C PRO A 59 -31.15 1.06 -9.44
N PRO A 60 -31.10 1.24 -10.78
CA PRO A 60 -29.83 1.09 -11.47
C PRO A 60 -28.82 1.91 -10.66
N LEU A 61 -27.74 1.27 -10.24
CA LEU A 61 -26.64 2.01 -9.60
C LEU A 61 -26.37 3.21 -10.51
N PRO A 62 -26.26 4.42 -9.96
CA PRO A 62 -25.88 5.57 -10.77
C PRO A 62 -24.64 5.16 -11.56
N PRO A 63 -24.49 5.59 -12.83
CA PRO A 63 -23.41 5.16 -13.67
C PRO A 63 -22.10 5.38 -12.92
N PHE A 64 -21.49 4.27 -12.56
CA PHE A 64 -20.31 4.23 -11.72
C PHE A 64 -19.10 4.46 -12.62
N ASN A 65 -18.47 5.61 -12.48
CA ASN A 65 -17.24 5.90 -13.19
C ASN A 65 -16.05 5.28 -12.44
N PRO A 66 -15.33 4.33 -13.07
CA PRO A 66 -14.07 3.88 -12.53
C PRO A 66 -13.13 5.06 -12.32
N GLY A 67 -12.32 5.00 -11.29
CA GLY A 67 -11.43 6.11 -10.99
C GLY A 67 -10.30 5.73 -10.02
N GLN A 68 -9.54 6.74 -9.70
CA GLN A 68 -8.41 6.62 -8.79
C GLN A 68 -8.06 7.96 -8.15
N GLN A 69 -7.40 7.90 -7.00
CA GLN A 69 -6.76 9.04 -6.39
C GLN A 69 -5.46 8.61 -5.73
N ALA A 70 -4.37 9.32 -6.03
CA ALA A 70 -3.07 9.10 -5.44
C ALA A 70 -2.71 10.26 -4.51
N PHE A 71 -2.20 9.92 -3.34
CA PHE A 71 -1.68 10.84 -2.33
C PHE A 71 -0.17 10.60 -2.25
N THR A 72 0.60 11.56 -2.73
CA THR A 72 2.05 11.40 -2.94
C THR A 72 2.91 12.38 -2.15
N SER A 73 2.31 13.29 -1.42
CA SER A 73 3.00 14.19 -0.49
C SER A 73 2.76 13.76 0.95
N ALA A 74 3.75 13.89 1.82
CA ALA A 74 3.59 13.55 3.23
C ALA A 74 2.51 14.42 3.89
N GLY A 75 1.67 13.81 4.73
CA GLY A 75 0.59 14.51 5.40
C GLY A 75 -0.64 13.65 5.62
N SER A 76 -1.63 14.24 6.28
CA SER A 76 -2.95 13.64 6.50
C SER A 76 -3.96 14.28 5.56
N TYR A 77 -4.77 13.44 4.93
CA TYR A 77 -5.76 13.83 3.92
C TYR A 77 -7.11 13.20 4.24
N THR A 78 -8.14 13.78 3.66
CA THR A 78 -9.49 13.21 3.65
C THR A 78 -9.83 12.78 2.23
N TRP A 79 -10.23 11.53 2.07
CA TRP A 79 -10.79 11.01 0.82
C TRP A 79 -12.29 10.74 1.02
N THR A 80 -13.12 11.26 0.15
CA THR A 80 -14.57 11.03 0.20
C THR A 80 -14.94 10.02 -0.88
N ALA A 81 -15.60 8.93 -0.49
CA ALA A 81 -16.04 7.92 -1.44
C ALA A 81 -17.02 8.53 -2.47
N PRO A 82 -16.75 8.44 -3.77
CA PRO A 82 -17.66 8.95 -4.78
C PRO A 82 -19.02 8.26 -4.74
N ALA A 83 -20.04 8.92 -5.29
CA ALA A 83 -21.38 8.36 -5.38
C ALA A 83 -21.36 7.00 -6.12
N GLY A 84 -21.97 5.98 -5.52
CA GLY A 84 -22.03 4.62 -6.07
C GLY A 84 -20.79 3.77 -5.81
N VAL A 85 -19.75 4.29 -5.16
CA VAL A 85 -18.54 3.53 -4.78
C VAL A 85 -18.72 2.89 -3.41
N ASP A 86 -18.85 1.59 -3.36
CA ASP A 86 -19.00 0.78 -2.14
C ASP A 86 -17.78 -0.12 -1.86
N LEU A 87 -16.89 -0.30 -2.85
CA LEU A 87 -15.64 -1.06 -2.73
C LEU A 87 -14.47 -0.30 -3.35
N VAL A 88 -13.33 -0.37 -2.69
CA VAL A 88 -12.06 0.18 -3.19
C VAL A 88 -10.92 -0.82 -3.01
N SER A 89 -9.89 -0.70 -3.85
CA SER A 89 -8.59 -1.34 -3.65
C SER A 89 -7.55 -0.27 -3.35
N VAL A 90 -6.67 -0.54 -2.40
CA VAL A 90 -5.70 0.44 -1.92
C VAL A 90 -4.32 -0.18 -1.85
N VAL A 91 -3.32 0.61 -2.23
CA VAL A 91 -1.91 0.35 -1.92
C VAL A 91 -1.39 1.50 -1.05
N ALA A 92 -0.63 1.15 -0.02
CA ALA A 92 0.04 2.08 0.89
C ALA A 92 1.52 1.72 0.99
N VAL A 93 2.39 2.70 0.80
CA VAL A 93 3.83 2.55 0.94
C VAL A 93 4.30 3.45 2.08
N GLY A 94 4.89 2.86 3.11
CA GLY A 94 5.51 3.60 4.22
C GLY A 94 6.72 4.40 3.75
N ALA A 95 7.07 5.42 4.48
CA ALA A 95 8.24 6.24 4.17
C ALA A 95 9.56 5.52 4.52
N GLY A 96 10.64 5.82 3.84
CA GLY A 96 11.96 5.32 4.18
C GLY A 96 12.55 5.99 5.42
N GLY A 97 13.42 5.30 6.15
CA GLY A 97 14.21 5.86 7.24
C GLY A 97 15.39 6.68 6.72
N GLY A 98 15.87 7.63 7.52
CA GLY A 98 17.07 8.41 7.23
C GLY A 98 18.33 7.71 7.67
N GLY A 99 19.42 7.99 6.96
CA GLY A 99 20.77 7.65 7.42
C GLY A 99 21.16 8.47 8.65
N GLN A 100 22.25 8.13 9.29
CA GLN A 100 22.78 8.87 10.44
C GLN A 100 24.09 9.56 10.11
N ASP A 101 24.21 10.84 10.46
CA ASP A 101 25.46 11.57 10.33
C ASP A 101 26.56 10.97 11.23
N GLY A 102 27.79 11.13 10.80
CA GLY A 102 28.95 10.68 11.54
C GLY A 102 29.75 9.60 10.81
N TRP A 103 30.91 9.28 11.36
CA TRP A 103 31.84 8.36 10.73
C TRP A 103 31.30 6.93 10.78
N ALA A 104 31.27 6.27 9.64
CA ALA A 104 30.92 4.85 9.54
C ALA A 104 29.47 4.48 9.92
N ASN A 105 28.52 5.40 9.88
CA ASN A 105 27.13 5.11 10.22
C ASN A 105 26.35 4.50 9.03
N PRO A 106 25.44 3.57 9.29
CA PRO A 106 24.63 2.94 8.24
C PRO A 106 23.62 3.91 7.62
N GLY A 107 23.09 3.56 6.45
CA GLY A 107 21.94 4.22 5.86
C GLY A 107 20.63 3.84 6.54
N GLY A 108 19.54 4.50 6.17
CA GLY A 108 18.19 4.17 6.63
C GLY A 108 17.59 3.00 5.85
N SER A 109 16.69 2.28 6.46
CA SER A 109 15.98 1.14 5.85
C SER A 109 14.84 1.60 4.94
N GLY A 110 14.44 0.78 3.98
CA GLY A 110 13.29 1.05 3.13
C GLY A 110 11.96 0.92 3.89
N GLY A 111 10.95 1.68 3.46
CA GLY A 111 9.58 1.53 3.90
C GLY A 111 8.92 0.28 3.31
N GLY A 112 7.92 -0.27 4.00
CA GLY A 112 7.14 -1.40 3.51
C GLY A 112 6.02 -0.97 2.59
N LEU A 113 5.58 -1.89 1.74
CA LEU A 113 4.40 -1.76 0.92
C LEU A 113 3.34 -2.75 1.41
N ALA A 114 2.11 -2.28 1.52
CA ALA A 114 0.94 -3.12 1.73
C ALA A 114 -0.14 -2.76 0.72
N TRP A 115 -0.91 -3.75 0.30
CA TRP A 115 -2.10 -3.53 -0.51
C TRP A 115 -3.26 -4.39 -0.01
N ARG A 116 -4.48 -3.90 -0.23
CA ARG A 116 -5.70 -4.63 0.08
C ARG A 116 -6.77 -4.28 -0.94
N ASN A 117 -7.45 -5.32 -1.42
CA ASN A 117 -8.57 -5.20 -2.36
C ASN A 117 -9.90 -5.33 -1.64
N ASN A 118 -10.95 -4.85 -2.30
CA ASN A 118 -12.35 -4.97 -1.87
C ASN A 118 -12.58 -4.47 -0.43
N ILE A 119 -12.00 -3.31 -0.10
CA ILE A 119 -12.29 -2.60 1.15
C ILE A 119 -13.66 -1.97 1.00
N THR A 120 -14.58 -2.34 1.89
CA THR A 120 -15.93 -1.76 1.91
C THR A 120 -15.88 -0.30 2.38
N VAL A 121 -16.54 0.57 1.63
CA VAL A 121 -16.72 1.98 1.93
C VAL A 121 -18.18 2.36 1.70
N GLU A 122 -18.61 3.47 2.29
CA GLU A 122 -19.96 4.01 2.09
C GLU A 122 -19.90 5.23 1.17
N PRO A 123 -20.67 5.26 0.07
CA PRO A 123 -20.72 6.41 -0.83
C PRO A 123 -21.00 7.72 -0.08
N GLY A 124 -20.24 8.75 -0.38
CA GLY A 124 -20.34 10.06 0.28
C GLY A 124 -19.68 10.17 1.64
N THR A 125 -19.22 9.05 2.22
CA THR A 125 -18.51 9.05 3.51
C THR A 125 -17.04 9.40 3.31
N SER A 126 -16.50 10.17 4.25
CA SER A 126 -15.11 10.62 4.27
C SER A 126 -14.22 9.70 5.11
N TYR A 127 -13.06 9.37 4.58
CA TYR A 127 -12.07 8.47 5.17
C TYR A 127 -10.70 9.13 5.27
N THR A 128 -9.97 8.81 6.32
CA THR A 128 -8.60 9.31 6.53
C THR A 128 -7.61 8.60 5.62
N VAL A 129 -6.71 9.37 5.01
CA VAL A 129 -5.53 8.89 4.30
C VAL A 129 -4.30 9.53 4.91
N GLN A 130 -3.39 8.72 5.41
CA GLN A 130 -2.10 9.18 5.94
C GLN A 130 -0.99 8.80 4.98
N VAL A 131 -0.17 9.77 4.60
CA VAL A 131 1.07 9.56 3.85
C VAL A 131 2.24 9.86 4.75
N GLY A 132 3.13 8.89 4.91
CA GLY A 132 4.29 8.98 5.78
C GLY A 132 5.35 9.97 5.28
N SER A 133 5.99 10.65 6.23
CA SER A 133 7.17 11.49 6.02
C SER A 133 8.43 10.64 6.07
N GLY A 134 9.36 10.88 5.16
CA GLY A 134 10.69 10.30 5.22
C GLY A 134 11.42 10.69 6.49
N GLY A 135 12.23 9.79 7.01
CA GLY A 135 13.09 10.06 8.16
C GLY A 135 14.26 10.95 7.75
N GLY A 136 14.52 12.01 8.50
CA GLY A 136 15.75 12.77 8.42
C GLY A 136 16.92 12.06 9.14
N ASN A 137 17.99 12.80 9.41
CA ASN A 137 19.18 12.30 10.10
C ASN A 137 18.84 11.47 11.35
N GLY A 138 19.12 10.17 11.31
CA GLY A 138 18.86 9.25 12.41
C GLY A 138 17.40 9.06 12.80
N GLN A 139 16.45 9.46 11.96
CA GLN A 139 15.02 9.36 12.22
C GLN A 139 14.36 8.25 11.40
N ASN A 140 13.37 7.59 11.99
CA ASN A 140 12.54 6.64 11.29
C ASN A 140 11.62 7.34 10.28
N GLY A 141 11.32 6.68 9.16
CA GLY A 141 10.18 7.02 8.34
C GLY A 141 8.87 6.74 9.07
N THR A 142 7.80 7.41 8.67
CA THR A 142 6.47 7.21 9.29
C THR A 142 5.56 6.36 8.40
N ASN A 143 4.48 5.85 8.99
CA ASN A 143 3.54 4.96 8.33
C ASN A 143 2.68 5.70 7.30
N SER A 144 2.29 4.98 6.25
CA SER A 144 1.20 5.38 5.34
C SER A 144 0.05 4.41 5.49
N PHE A 145 -1.18 4.91 5.57
CA PHE A 145 -2.36 4.05 5.71
C PHE A 145 -3.62 4.67 5.09
N PHE A 146 -4.62 3.83 4.86
CA PHE A 146 -5.97 4.22 4.48
C PHE A 146 -6.96 3.77 5.56
N ILE A 147 -7.86 4.66 5.99
CA ILE A 147 -8.80 4.56 7.11
C ILE A 147 -8.05 4.48 8.46
N SER A 148 -7.29 3.43 8.67
CA SER A 148 -6.50 3.18 9.87
C SER A 148 -5.37 2.20 9.57
N GLU A 149 -4.41 2.08 10.48
CA GLU A 149 -3.35 1.07 10.39
C GLU A 149 -3.89 -0.37 10.42
N GLY A 150 -5.09 -0.58 10.98
CA GLY A 150 -5.77 -1.87 10.94
C GLY A 150 -6.46 -2.19 9.61
N THR A 151 -6.58 -1.24 8.67
CA THR A 151 -7.22 -1.47 7.37
C THR A 151 -6.20 -1.84 6.29
N VAL A 152 -5.26 -0.98 6.01
CA VAL A 152 -4.10 -1.22 5.15
C VAL A 152 -3.00 -0.24 5.54
N VAL A 153 -1.80 -0.72 5.85
CA VAL A 153 -0.68 0.10 6.29
C VAL A 153 0.63 -0.35 5.66
N GLY A 154 1.34 0.59 5.06
CA GLY A 154 2.76 0.49 4.77
C GLY A 154 3.54 1.10 5.93
N TYR A 155 4.31 0.30 6.66
CA TYR A 155 5.09 0.80 7.78
C TYR A 155 6.33 1.55 7.33
N GLY A 156 6.71 2.57 8.08
CA GLY A 156 7.93 3.31 7.83
C GLY A 156 9.19 2.49 8.07
N GLY A 157 10.24 2.79 7.32
CA GLY A 157 11.57 2.20 7.48
C GLY A 157 12.27 2.74 8.72
N GLY A 158 13.09 1.90 9.35
CA GLY A 158 13.90 2.28 10.49
C GLY A 158 15.08 3.19 10.11
N SER A 159 15.50 4.03 11.04
CA SER A 159 16.72 4.84 10.91
C SER A 159 17.98 4.03 11.17
N ALA A 160 19.09 4.61 10.76
CA ALA A 160 20.41 4.09 11.09
C ALA A 160 20.73 4.08 12.60
N ALA A 161 20.19 5.06 13.34
CA ALA A 161 20.49 5.24 14.76
C ALA A 161 19.78 4.25 15.70
N GLY A 162 18.74 3.62 15.22
CA GLY A 162 17.90 2.75 16.02
C GLY A 162 17.67 1.41 15.34
N GLN A 163 18.42 0.41 15.71
CA GLN A 163 18.03 -0.98 15.46
C GLN A 163 16.72 -1.36 16.19
N THR A 164 16.09 -0.37 16.81
CA THR A 164 14.87 -0.48 17.60
C THR A 164 13.73 0.31 16.97
N GLY A 165 13.41 0.01 15.75
CA GLY A 165 12.16 0.42 15.20
C GLY A 165 11.03 -0.43 15.78
N GLY A 166 9.70 0.00 15.77
CA GLY A 166 8.54 -0.67 16.39
C GLY A 166 8.40 -2.18 16.22
N PRO A 167 7.36 -2.84 16.67
CA PRO A 167 7.38 -4.30 16.92
C PRO A 167 7.72 -5.20 15.74
N ASN A 168 8.12 -4.61 14.60
CA ASN A 168 8.67 -5.33 13.45
C ASN A 168 9.87 -4.61 12.82
N ASN A 169 10.66 -3.98 13.60
CA ASN A 169 11.57 -2.90 13.34
C ASN A 169 13.03 -3.26 13.11
N ASN A 170 13.33 -4.19 12.31
CA ASN A 170 14.67 -4.27 11.72
C ASN A 170 14.61 -3.80 10.26
N GLY A 171 14.19 -2.55 9.99
CA GLY A 171 14.00 -2.13 8.61
C GLY A 171 13.13 -3.09 7.79
N ARG A 172 12.38 -3.90 8.46
CA ARG A 172 11.35 -4.73 7.88
C ARG A 172 10.17 -3.83 7.67
N GLY A 173 10.07 -3.26 6.49
CA GLY A 173 8.84 -2.64 6.09
C GLY A 173 7.71 -3.62 6.37
N GLY A 174 6.61 -3.10 6.94
CA GLY A 174 5.51 -3.91 7.41
C GLY A 174 5.05 -4.92 6.41
N GLY A 175 5.55 -6.13 6.61
CA GLY A 175 4.88 -7.26 6.08
C GLY A 175 3.51 -7.33 6.75
N PHE A 176 2.48 -7.58 6.01
CA PHE A 176 1.21 -8.16 6.43
C PHE A 176 0.69 -7.81 7.83
N ALA A 177 0.03 -6.68 7.99
CA ALA A 177 -0.76 -6.41 9.19
C ALA A 177 -2.19 -6.99 9.12
N PHE A 178 -2.49 -7.91 8.18
CA PHE A 178 -3.84 -8.45 8.03
C PHE A 178 -3.86 -9.96 8.22
N GLY A 179 -4.40 -10.36 9.34
CA GLY A 179 -4.71 -11.77 9.59
C GLY A 179 -5.54 -12.35 8.44
N GLY A 180 -4.97 -13.27 7.68
CA GLY A 180 -5.67 -14.31 6.95
C GLY A 180 -6.61 -13.93 5.81
N SER A 181 -6.59 -12.72 5.25
CA SER A 181 -7.42 -12.40 4.09
C SER A 181 -6.68 -12.68 2.79
N PRO A 182 -7.25 -13.49 1.87
CA PRO A 182 -6.66 -13.75 0.54
C PRO A 182 -6.67 -12.52 -0.38
N LEU A 183 -7.18 -11.36 0.10
CA LEU A 183 -7.39 -10.15 -0.68
C LEU A 183 -6.35 -9.06 -0.38
N GLY A 184 -5.28 -9.36 0.32
CA GLY A 184 -4.23 -8.40 0.65
C GLY A 184 -2.84 -9.02 0.57
N GLY A 185 -1.83 -8.18 0.44
CA GLY A 185 -0.44 -8.59 0.36
C GLY A 185 0.52 -7.42 0.48
N GLY A 186 1.77 -7.67 0.27
CA GLY A 186 2.81 -6.66 0.33
C GLY A 186 4.18 -7.25 0.65
N GLY A 187 5.15 -6.39 0.84
CA GLY A 187 6.52 -6.77 1.15
C GLY A 187 7.22 -5.82 2.10
N ALA A 188 8.16 -6.36 2.82
CA ALA A 188 9.02 -5.62 3.73
C ALA A 188 10.00 -4.72 2.95
N GLY A 189 10.37 -3.58 3.51
CA GLY A 189 11.52 -2.81 3.03
C GLY A 189 12.85 -3.54 3.25
N GLY A 190 13.87 -3.16 2.51
CA GLY A 190 15.22 -3.71 2.66
C GLY A 190 15.89 -3.21 3.93
N ASN A 191 16.68 -4.07 4.53
CA ASN A 191 17.48 -3.75 5.72
C ASN A 191 18.79 -3.05 5.35
N THR A 192 19.34 -2.34 6.31
CA THR A 192 20.72 -1.85 6.30
C THR A 192 21.51 -2.58 7.38
N THR A 193 22.73 -2.97 7.07
CA THR A 193 23.71 -3.44 8.03
C THR A 193 24.91 -2.51 7.98
N ASP A 194 25.88 -2.69 8.89
CA ASP A 194 27.06 -1.82 9.04
C ASP A 194 27.59 -1.23 7.73
N TRP A 195 27.92 0.08 7.73
CA TRP A 195 28.61 0.80 6.65
C TRP A 195 27.83 0.82 5.33
N GLY A 196 26.61 1.40 5.27
CA GLY A 196 25.88 1.09 4.09
C GLY A 196 24.99 2.15 3.48
N GLY A 197 24.62 1.84 2.25
CA GLY A 197 23.58 2.50 1.50
C GLY A 197 22.21 2.35 2.15
N GLY A 198 21.21 3.05 1.61
CA GLY A 198 19.84 2.93 2.02
C GLY A 198 19.20 1.62 1.54
N GLY A 199 18.29 1.05 2.33
CA GLY A 199 17.47 -0.09 1.94
C GLY A 199 16.39 0.29 0.91
N GLY A 200 16.07 -0.63 -0.01
CA GLY A 200 15.00 -0.43 -1.02
C GLY A 200 13.60 -0.58 -0.43
N ALA A 201 12.62 0.08 -1.02
CA ALA A 201 11.20 -0.04 -0.65
C ALA A 201 10.67 -1.47 -0.89
N GLY A 202 9.71 -1.92 -0.07
CA GLY A 202 9.00 -3.18 -0.24
C GLY A 202 8.24 -3.25 -1.56
N GLY A 203 8.07 -4.46 -2.09
CA GLY A 203 7.33 -4.71 -3.32
C GLY A 203 5.94 -5.28 -3.07
N TYR A 204 5.18 -5.48 -4.13
CA TYR A 204 3.79 -5.98 -4.05
C TYR A 204 3.69 -7.42 -3.56
N THR A 205 4.65 -8.27 -3.88
CA THR A 205 4.66 -9.69 -3.50
C THR A 205 6.00 -10.15 -2.92
N GLY A 206 6.94 -9.22 -2.68
CA GLY A 206 8.25 -9.51 -2.13
C GLY A 206 8.89 -8.34 -1.43
N ARG A 207 9.96 -8.58 -0.67
CA ARG A 207 10.69 -7.54 0.06
C ARG A 207 11.47 -6.61 -0.87
N GLY A 208 11.81 -5.45 -0.37
CA GLY A 208 12.82 -4.58 -0.97
C GLY A 208 14.22 -5.15 -0.81
N GLY A 209 15.15 -4.66 -1.63
CA GLY A 209 16.54 -5.07 -1.60
C GLY A 209 17.29 -4.52 -0.39
N ASN A 210 18.08 -5.38 0.23
CA ASN A 210 19.06 -4.96 1.23
C ASN A 210 20.25 -4.30 0.52
N ILE A 211 21.08 -3.62 1.30
CA ILE A 211 22.39 -3.16 0.81
C ILE A 211 23.21 -4.35 0.31
N ASN A 212 24.03 -4.16 -0.71
CA ASN A 212 24.90 -5.18 -1.34
C ASN A 212 24.22 -6.40 -1.95
N GLU A 213 22.89 -6.44 -2.04
CA GLU A 213 22.25 -7.49 -2.81
C GLU A 213 22.36 -7.17 -4.31
N SER A 214 23.25 -7.85 -4.99
CA SER A 214 23.31 -7.89 -6.44
C SER A 214 22.36 -8.94 -6.98
N GLY A 215 21.47 -8.56 -7.88
CA GLY A 215 20.69 -9.53 -8.66
C GLY A 215 19.38 -9.99 -8.02
N THR A 216 18.99 -11.19 -8.28
CA THR A 216 17.67 -11.82 -8.22
C THR A 216 17.00 -11.97 -6.85
N SER A 217 17.59 -11.50 -5.77
CA SER A 217 17.04 -11.62 -4.41
C SER A 217 15.88 -10.69 -4.10
N ILE A 218 15.63 -9.70 -4.96
CA ILE A 218 14.58 -8.71 -4.83
C ILE A 218 13.36 -9.19 -5.58
N GLY A 219 12.35 -9.62 -4.84
CA GLY A 219 11.11 -10.13 -5.44
C GLY A 219 9.99 -9.09 -5.47
N GLY A 220 8.95 -9.40 -6.25
CA GLY A 220 7.66 -8.74 -6.11
C GLY A 220 7.60 -7.26 -6.48
N GLY A 221 8.51 -6.77 -7.29
CA GLY A 221 8.48 -5.39 -7.77
C GLY A 221 8.94 -4.35 -6.75
N GLY A 222 9.69 -4.74 -5.71
CA GLY A 222 10.30 -3.82 -4.74
C GLY A 222 11.49 -3.04 -5.30
N GLY A 223 11.87 -1.94 -4.65
CA GLY A 223 13.07 -1.18 -4.95
C GLY A 223 14.33 -1.92 -4.48
N SER A 224 15.48 -1.69 -5.11
CA SER A 224 16.76 -2.27 -4.69
C SER A 224 17.43 -1.43 -3.61
N GLY A 225 18.31 -2.05 -2.82
CA GLY A 225 19.21 -1.33 -1.91
C GLY A 225 20.25 -0.51 -2.67
N GLY A 226 20.74 0.56 -2.03
CA GLY A 226 21.90 1.31 -2.49
C GLY A 226 23.20 0.51 -2.26
N SER A 227 24.28 0.92 -2.92
CA SER A 227 25.55 0.22 -2.79
C SER A 227 26.27 0.57 -1.50
N GLN A 228 27.03 -0.39 -1.01
CA GLN A 228 27.92 -0.25 0.13
C GLN A 228 29.23 0.45 -0.30
N TYR A 229 29.85 1.03 0.67
CA TYR A 229 31.19 1.40 0.98
C TYR A 229 32.25 1.47 -0.13
N SER A 230 32.85 2.63 -0.18
CA SER A 230 34.27 2.82 -0.44
C SER A 230 34.83 3.69 0.69
N SER A 231 36.06 3.43 1.12
CA SER A 231 36.71 4.10 2.25
C SER A 231 36.80 5.63 2.15
N THR A 232 36.35 6.22 1.05
CA THR A 232 36.49 7.64 0.72
C THR A 232 35.20 8.30 0.20
N HIS A 233 34.10 7.55 -0.04
CA HIS A 233 32.95 8.09 -0.77
C HIS A 233 31.61 7.75 -0.08
N GLY A 234 30.62 8.64 -0.22
CA GLY A 234 29.26 8.43 0.29
C GLY A 234 28.56 7.23 -0.34
N THR A 235 27.65 6.65 0.41
CA THR A 235 26.84 5.49 -0.01
C THR A 235 25.56 5.95 -0.71
N GLY A 236 24.99 5.14 -1.61
CA GLY A 236 23.78 5.50 -2.34
C GLY A 236 22.49 5.27 -1.51
N GLY A 237 21.45 6.06 -1.78
CA GLY A 237 20.11 5.84 -1.24
C GLY A 237 19.43 4.60 -1.85
N GLY A 238 18.49 3.99 -1.14
CA GLY A 238 17.68 2.88 -1.63
C GLY A 238 16.66 3.32 -2.69
N GLY A 239 16.28 2.41 -3.59
CA GLY A 239 15.24 2.65 -4.58
C GLY A 239 13.83 2.62 -3.99
N GLY A 240 12.92 3.43 -4.53
CA GLY A 240 11.50 3.44 -4.18
C GLY A 240 10.69 2.38 -4.93
N VAL A 241 9.38 2.40 -4.72
CA VAL A 241 8.42 1.52 -5.40
C VAL A 241 7.26 2.34 -5.99
N GLY A 242 6.77 1.98 -7.17
CA GLY A 242 5.62 2.66 -7.79
C GLY A 242 4.28 2.20 -7.20
N LEU A 243 3.25 3.01 -7.41
CA LEU A 243 1.88 2.78 -6.90
C LEU A 243 0.94 2.18 -7.96
N GLN A 244 1.43 1.83 -9.14
CA GLN A 244 0.61 1.41 -10.30
C GLN A 244 0.36 -0.10 -10.38
N GLY A 245 0.75 -0.87 -9.41
CA GLY A 245 0.72 -2.33 -9.42
C GLY A 245 2.11 -2.93 -9.61
N GLN A 246 2.18 -4.26 -9.55
CA GLN A 246 3.46 -4.95 -9.62
C GLN A 246 4.07 -4.86 -11.01
N GLY A 247 5.18 -4.20 -11.12
CA GLY A 247 6.08 -4.18 -12.26
C GLY A 247 7.40 -4.93 -11.95
N PRO A 248 8.41 -4.75 -12.79
CA PRO A 248 9.75 -5.31 -12.54
C PRO A 248 10.31 -4.83 -11.20
N SER A 249 11.08 -5.71 -10.55
CA SER A 249 11.88 -5.33 -9.38
C SER A 249 13.03 -4.42 -9.79
N GLY A 250 13.44 -3.53 -8.89
CA GLY A 250 14.64 -2.73 -9.09
C GLY A 250 15.88 -3.64 -9.10
N ASN A 251 16.74 -3.48 -10.08
CA ASN A 251 18.03 -4.20 -10.11
C ASN A 251 18.98 -3.56 -9.11
N GLY A 252 19.65 -4.38 -8.29
CA GLY A 252 20.71 -3.92 -7.39
C GLY A 252 21.83 -3.22 -8.16
N HIS A 253 22.30 -2.13 -7.65
CA HIS A 253 23.49 -1.47 -8.20
C HIS A 253 24.71 -1.88 -7.37
N TYR A 254 25.41 -2.88 -7.85
CA TYR A 254 26.71 -3.24 -7.32
C TYR A 254 27.78 -2.51 -8.14
N THR A 255 28.48 -1.57 -7.52
CA THR A 255 29.77 -1.10 -8.06
C THR A 255 30.86 -1.94 -7.41
N PRO A 256 31.48 -2.88 -8.15
CA PRO A 256 32.64 -3.58 -7.58
C PRO A 256 33.73 -2.55 -7.22
N TRP A 257 34.31 -2.72 -6.06
CA TRP A 257 35.46 -1.91 -5.66
C TRP A 257 36.63 -2.15 -6.64
N ASN A 258 36.91 -1.17 -7.47
CA ASN A 258 38.03 -1.22 -8.43
C ASN A 258 39.23 -0.36 -8.01
N GLY A 259 39.26 0.02 -6.74
CA GLY A 259 40.41 0.81 -6.20
C GLY A 259 40.45 2.29 -6.62
N THR A 260 39.53 2.77 -7.45
CA THR A 260 39.61 4.12 -8.03
C THR A 260 38.48 5.06 -7.56
N GLY A 261 37.91 4.86 -6.36
CA GLY A 261 37.13 5.90 -5.71
C GLY A 261 35.81 6.28 -6.39
N SER A 262 35.05 5.33 -6.93
CA SER A 262 33.73 5.61 -7.46
C SER A 262 32.69 5.75 -6.34
N PRO A 263 31.81 6.76 -6.36
CA PRO A 263 30.74 6.93 -5.38
C PRO A 263 29.75 5.78 -5.40
N GLY A 264 29.15 5.45 -4.25
CA GLY A 264 28.14 4.42 -4.14
C GLY A 264 26.92 4.72 -4.99
N GLY A 265 26.50 3.76 -5.83
CA GLY A 265 25.33 3.90 -6.69
C GLY A 265 24.02 3.85 -5.91
N GLY A 266 23.06 4.73 -6.26
CA GLY A 266 21.70 4.65 -5.75
C GLY A 266 20.97 3.39 -6.23
N GLY A 267 20.13 2.79 -5.36
CA GLY A 267 19.30 1.64 -5.71
C GLY A 267 18.26 1.99 -6.79
N ASN A 268 18.01 1.09 -7.72
CA ASN A 268 16.96 1.29 -8.74
C ASN A 268 15.57 1.15 -8.14
N GLY A 269 14.61 1.94 -8.62
CA GLY A 269 13.20 1.80 -8.26
C GLY A 269 12.59 0.54 -8.83
N GLY A 270 11.64 -0.07 -8.09
CA GLY A 270 10.81 -1.19 -8.53
C GLY A 270 9.42 -0.72 -8.93
N SER A 271 8.71 -1.51 -9.73
CA SER A 271 7.33 -1.25 -10.15
C SER A 271 7.09 0.20 -10.64
N GLY A 272 8.02 0.78 -11.38
CA GLY A 272 7.95 2.17 -11.85
C GLY A 272 8.30 3.22 -10.80
N GLY A 273 8.78 2.85 -9.62
CA GLY A 273 9.31 3.76 -8.61
C GLY A 273 10.62 4.42 -9.03
N SER A 274 10.99 5.49 -8.35
CA SER A 274 12.23 6.24 -8.69
C SER A 274 13.47 5.60 -8.08
N ARG A 275 14.60 5.85 -8.71
CA ARG A 275 15.92 5.49 -8.18
C ARG A 275 16.24 6.35 -6.95
N GLY A 276 16.98 5.76 -5.99
CA GLY A 276 17.67 6.51 -4.96
C GLY A 276 18.86 7.30 -5.53
N ASN A 277 19.26 8.36 -4.86
CA ASN A 277 20.37 9.18 -5.31
C ASN A 277 21.72 8.48 -5.11
N TRP A 278 22.67 8.84 -5.95
CA TRP A 278 24.04 8.34 -5.85
C TRP A 278 24.77 9.00 -4.69
N GLY A 279 25.62 8.26 -4.03
CA GLY A 279 26.64 8.82 -3.16
C GLY A 279 27.56 9.76 -3.94
N GLN A 280 28.11 10.77 -3.29
CA GLN A 280 28.97 11.71 -4.00
C GLN A 280 30.46 11.47 -3.74
N ASN A 281 31.25 11.80 -4.75
CA ASN A 281 32.68 11.82 -4.65
C ASN A 281 33.13 13.18 -4.07
N PRO A 282 33.67 13.26 -2.85
CA PRO A 282 34.16 14.51 -2.30
C PRO A 282 35.41 15.03 -3.01
N TRP A 283 36.05 14.22 -3.85
CA TRP A 283 37.22 14.56 -4.61
C TRP A 283 36.90 14.65 -6.09
N SER A 284 36.45 15.82 -6.55
CA SER A 284 36.51 16.08 -7.99
C SER A 284 37.98 16.36 -8.35
N SER A 285 38.39 15.95 -9.54
CA SER A 285 39.74 16.23 -10.08
C SER A 285 40.10 17.72 -10.18
N THR A 286 39.17 18.59 -9.84
CA THR A 286 39.31 20.06 -9.82
C THR A 286 39.50 20.66 -8.43
N GLY A 287 39.62 19.81 -7.36
CA GLY A 287 40.01 20.27 -6.02
C GLY A 287 38.97 21.11 -5.25
N ALA A 288 37.77 21.28 -5.78
CA ALA A 288 36.69 21.94 -5.03
C ALA A 288 35.85 20.91 -4.30
N PRO A 289 35.57 21.08 -2.98
CA PRO A 289 34.64 20.20 -2.28
C PRO A 289 33.24 20.36 -2.90
N GLN A 290 32.79 19.35 -3.61
CA GLN A 290 31.41 19.29 -4.07
C GLN A 290 30.54 18.94 -2.85
N GLN A 291 29.96 19.95 -2.28
CA GLN A 291 28.87 19.73 -1.30
C GLN A 291 27.71 19.08 -2.00
N SER A 292 27.33 17.90 -1.53
CA SER A 292 26.01 17.47 -1.81
C SER A 292 25.49 16.54 -0.71
N ASN A 293 24.56 17.06 -0.03
CA ASN A 293 23.74 16.49 1.00
C ASN A 293 22.56 15.69 0.42
N ASN A 294 22.69 15.08 -0.76
CA ASN A 294 21.52 14.55 -1.49
C ASN A 294 21.60 13.04 -1.72
N ILE A 295 21.86 12.26 -0.67
CA ILE A 295 21.82 10.79 -0.74
C ILE A 295 20.41 10.29 -0.40
N TYR A 296 19.37 10.97 -0.94
CA TYR A 296 17.98 10.67 -0.64
C TYR A 296 17.52 9.32 -1.20
N GLY A 297 16.60 8.69 -0.51
CA GLY A 297 15.89 7.52 -1.00
C GLY A 297 15.00 7.84 -2.21
N GLY A 298 14.78 6.84 -3.04
CA GLY A 298 13.85 6.92 -4.17
C GLY A 298 12.37 6.90 -3.70
N ALA A 299 11.53 7.76 -4.30
CA ALA A 299 10.10 7.77 -4.00
C ALA A 299 9.43 6.49 -4.60
N PHE A 300 8.60 5.81 -3.89
CA PHE A 300 8.18 5.94 -2.52
C PHE A 300 8.93 4.95 -1.66
N GLY A 301 9.21 5.30 -0.41
CA GLY A 301 9.70 4.37 0.61
C GLY A 301 11.19 3.99 0.54
N GLY A 302 12.01 4.51 -0.36
CA GLY A 302 13.45 4.26 -0.36
C GLY A 302 14.13 4.85 0.86
N GLY A 303 15.06 4.11 1.49
CA GLY A 303 15.86 4.59 2.64
C GLY A 303 16.96 5.55 2.21
N GLY A 304 17.33 6.50 3.06
CA GLY A 304 18.45 7.43 2.84
C GLY A 304 19.81 6.72 2.93
N GLY A 305 20.79 7.15 2.16
CA GLY A 305 22.16 6.64 2.23
C GLY A 305 22.87 7.09 3.51
N GLY A 306 23.84 6.31 3.98
CA GLY A 306 24.75 6.71 5.05
C GLY A 306 25.85 7.65 4.55
N PRO A 307 26.51 8.35 5.46
CA PRO A 307 27.62 9.23 5.11
C PRO A 307 28.86 8.43 4.69
N GLY A 308 29.67 9.05 3.85
CA GLY A 308 31.01 8.51 3.57
C GLY A 308 32.00 8.77 4.70
N THR A 309 33.23 8.28 4.55
CA THR A 309 34.29 8.45 5.55
C THR A 309 34.96 9.81 5.53
N SER A 310 34.63 10.69 4.59
CA SER A 310 35.22 12.04 4.47
C SER A 310 34.41 13.07 5.25
N TRP A 311 35.07 13.85 6.08
CA TRP A 311 34.48 14.91 6.91
C TRP A 311 34.23 16.22 6.11
N PRO A 312 33.13 16.97 6.36
CA PRO A 312 31.90 16.63 7.13
C PRO A 312 30.91 15.86 6.24
N SER A 313 30.48 14.70 6.72
CA SER A 313 29.58 13.82 5.96
C SER A 313 28.17 13.91 6.50
N SER A 314 27.23 14.38 5.68
CA SER A 314 25.81 14.34 5.96
C SER A 314 25.19 13.07 5.39
N SER A 315 24.27 12.46 6.14
CA SER A 315 23.45 11.36 5.68
C SER A 315 22.30 11.85 4.79
N GLY A 316 21.71 10.95 4.03
CA GLY A 316 20.51 11.22 3.23
C GLY A 316 19.23 10.96 4.00
N ASP A 317 18.19 11.73 3.67
CA ASP A 317 16.87 11.49 4.17
C ASP A 317 16.21 10.29 3.46
N GLY A 318 15.36 9.57 4.18
CA GLY A 318 14.46 8.61 3.59
C GLY A 318 13.40 9.29 2.71
N ALA A 319 12.92 8.60 1.70
CA ALA A 319 11.87 9.12 0.85
C ALA A 319 10.51 9.06 1.57
N ARG A 320 9.63 9.99 1.20
CA ARG A 320 8.23 9.94 1.62
C ARG A 320 7.53 8.66 1.19
N GLY A 321 6.45 8.32 1.87
CA GLY A 321 5.53 7.27 1.47
C GLY A 321 4.56 7.69 0.37
N GLY A 322 3.56 6.83 0.12
CA GLY A 322 2.49 7.12 -0.81
C GLY A 322 1.28 6.22 -0.57
N VAL A 323 0.09 6.71 -0.92
CA VAL A 323 -1.15 5.93 -0.89
C VAL A 323 -1.89 6.15 -2.20
N ARG A 324 -2.42 5.08 -2.79
CA ARG A 324 -3.31 5.16 -3.94
C ARG A 324 -4.56 4.35 -3.70
N VAL A 325 -5.70 5.01 -3.88
CA VAL A 325 -7.03 4.42 -3.82
C VAL A 325 -7.53 4.26 -5.25
N ILE A 326 -7.99 3.08 -5.61
CA ILE A 326 -8.59 2.80 -6.91
C ILE A 326 -9.96 2.16 -6.73
N TRP A 327 -10.86 2.48 -7.64
CA TRP A 327 -12.15 1.84 -7.75
C TRP A 327 -12.42 1.51 -9.21
N GLY A 328 -13.18 0.47 -9.45
CA GLY A 328 -13.41 -0.05 -10.80
C GLY A 328 -14.87 -0.38 -11.03
N THR A 329 -15.18 -0.88 -12.21
CA THR A 329 -16.49 -1.41 -12.52
C THR A 329 -16.73 -2.70 -11.75
N GLN A 330 -17.88 -2.79 -11.09
CA GLN A 330 -18.43 -4.04 -10.60
C GLN A 330 -19.36 -4.62 -11.66
N THR A 331 -19.36 -5.92 -11.83
CA THR A 331 -20.31 -6.60 -12.71
C THR A 331 -21.70 -6.68 -12.09
N SER A 332 -21.78 -6.56 -10.76
CA SER A 332 -22.99 -6.47 -9.96
C SER A 332 -22.65 -5.91 -8.57
N PRO A 333 -23.62 -5.35 -7.81
CA PRO A 333 -23.41 -4.89 -6.45
C PRO A 333 -22.77 -5.98 -5.58
N GLY A 334 -21.69 -5.63 -4.86
CA GLY A 334 -20.96 -6.56 -3.99
C GLY A 334 -20.03 -7.54 -4.70
N SER A 335 -19.93 -7.53 -6.04
CA SER A 335 -18.92 -8.34 -6.74
C SER A 335 -17.53 -7.71 -6.59
N PRO A 336 -16.46 -8.55 -6.62
CA PRO A 336 -15.09 -8.05 -6.56
C PRO A 336 -14.79 -7.03 -7.65
N LEU A 337 -13.92 -6.06 -7.32
CA LEU A 337 -13.44 -5.08 -8.29
C LEU A 337 -12.63 -5.76 -9.40
N THR A 338 -12.82 -5.31 -10.63
CA THR A 338 -12.01 -5.74 -11.77
C THR A 338 -10.60 -5.17 -11.75
N ARG A 339 -10.42 -4.01 -11.09
CA ARG A 339 -9.11 -3.36 -10.85
C ARG A 339 -8.61 -3.74 -9.45
N ALA A 340 -7.60 -4.57 -9.41
CA ALA A 340 -7.12 -5.16 -8.15
C ALA A 340 -5.59 -5.28 -8.12
N PHE A 341 -4.99 -4.99 -6.96
CA PHE A 341 -3.58 -5.25 -6.72
C PHE A 341 -3.34 -6.76 -6.50
N PRO A 342 -2.18 -7.30 -6.81
CA PRO A 342 -0.98 -6.63 -7.31
C PRO A 342 -0.95 -6.43 -8.83
N GLY A 343 -2.04 -6.70 -9.53
CA GLY A 343 -2.09 -6.68 -10.98
C GLY A 343 -1.69 -5.33 -11.60
N THR A 344 -1.30 -5.36 -12.87
CA THR A 344 -0.93 -4.17 -13.67
C THR A 344 -2.14 -3.49 -14.30
N ASN A 345 -3.34 -4.10 -14.23
CA ASN A 345 -4.61 -3.52 -14.67
C ASN A 345 -5.08 -2.33 -13.80
N THR A 346 -4.24 -1.92 -12.87
CA THR A 346 -4.46 -0.77 -11.99
C THR A 346 -3.91 0.54 -12.56
N GLY A 347 -3.39 0.52 -13.79
CA GLY A 347 -2.86 1.68 -14.51
C GLY A 347 -3.84 2.86 -14.59
N ASP A 348 -3.36 4.00 -15.07
CA ASP A 348 -4.17 5.20 -15.29
C ASP A 348 -5.23 4.92 -16.36
N MET A 349 -6.42 5.48 -16.16
CA MET A 349 -7.53 5.45 -17.10
C MET A 349 -7.68 6.81 -17.73
#